data_13f3f715ff8312f4f9e0c16f74d62e46
#
_entry.id   13f3f715ff8312f4f9e0c16f74d62e46
#
_cell.length_a   1.000
_cell.length_b   1.000
_cell.length_c   1.000
_cell.angle_alpha   90.00
_cell.angle_beta   90.00
_cell.angle_gamma   90.00
#
_symmetry.space_group_name_H-M   'P 1'
#
loop_
_entity.id
_entity.type
_entity.pdbx_description
1 polymer ?
#
loop_
_entity_poly.entity_id
_entity_poly.type
_entity_poly.pdbx_seq_one_letter_code
_entity_poly.pdbx_strand_id
1 'polypeptide(L)'
;VTPESYVKGASLKRQLTEDELKRMETLLALSEANKQSRDSIGVALMNVKDYSVGIDLEKALANPGSIDDVVLRDGDELYIPQMQSTVKMSGAVTYPNSVTYTKGMSVMDCLSQAGGYNDIARKYPIVIYMNGKVATTKRTAIFFKRYPKVEPGCEIVVPTKTQRERRSLAEIMSIS
;
A
#
# COMPACT_ATOMS: atom_id res chain seq x y z
N VAL A 1 24.82 2.53 -10.75
CA VAL A 1 24.10 2.29 -9.47
C VAL A 1 25.15 2.46 -8.38
N THR A 2 24.96 3.42 -7.47
CA THR A 2 25.86 3.63 -6.33
C THR A 2 25.71 2.50 -5.31
N PRO A 3 26.71 2.23 -4.47
CA PRO A 3 26.62 1.15 -3.47
C PRO A 3 25.46 1.28 -2.48
N GLU A 4 24.92 2.49 -2.31
CA GLU A 4 23.81 2.79 -1.40
C GLU A 4 22.43 2.71 -2.04
N SER A 5 22.36 2.50 -3.37
CA SER A 5 21.08 2.48 -4.07
C SER A 5 20.34 1.15 -3.86
N TYR A 6 19.06 1.26 -3.54
CA TYR A 6 18.19 0.13 -3.27
C TYR A 6 17.35 -0.22 -4.51
N VAL A 7 17.89 -1.08 -5.38
CA VAL A 7 17.27 -1.47 -6.66
C VAL A 7 15.89 -2.12 -6.47
N LYS A 8 15.70 -2.89 -5.39
CA LYS A 8 14.39 -3.50 -5.05
C LYS A 8 13.31 -2.47 -4.71
N GLY A 9 13.72 -1.30 -4.26
CA GLY A 9 12.84 -0.18 -3.97
C GLY A 9 12.59 0.74 -5.16
N ALA A 10 13.15 0.43 -6.33
CA ALA A 10 12.96 1.25 -7.51
C ALA A 10 11.48 1.35 -7.90
N SER A 11 11.02 2.54 -8.22
CA SER A 11 9.65 2.83 -8.64
C SER A 11 9.66 3.58 -9.97
N LEU A 12 8.64 3.35 -10.77
CA LEU A 12 8.42 4.04 -12.03
C LEU A 12 7.23 4.99 -11.86
N LYS A 13 7.46 6.27 -12.08
CA LYS A 13 6.43 7.29 -12.08
C LYS A 13 6.04 7.58 -13.53
N ARG A 14 4.76 7.48 -13.84
CA ARG A 14 4.22 7.61 -15.19
C ARG A 14 3.17 8.70 -15.25
N GLN A 15 3.27 9.56 -16.23
CA GLN A 15 2.27 10.58 -16.48
C GLN A 15 1.01 9.97 -17.08
N LEU A 16 -0.15 10.47 -16.67
CA LEU A 16 -1.43 10.11 -17.27
C LEU A 16 -1.54 10.72 -18.66
N THR A 17 -1.94 9.92 -19.63
CA THR A 17 -2.28 10.40 -20.96
C THR A 17 -3.62 11.16 -20.92
N GLU A 18 -3.89 12.00 -21.93
CA GLU A 18 -5.17 12.72 -22.02
C GLU A 18 -6.37 11.77 -22.03
N ASP A 19 -6.25 10.60 -22.67
CA ASP A 19 -7.32 9.61 -22.72
C ASP A 19 -7.51 8.91 -21.35
N GLU A 20 -6.44 8.65 -20.61
CA GLU A 20 -6.49 8.11 -19.26
C GLU A 20 -7.13 9.13 -18.30
N LEU A 21 -6.80 10.42 -18.43
CA LEU A 21 -7.42 11.51 -17.67
C LEU A 21 -8.93 11.60 -17.95
N LYS A 22 -9.35 11.62 -19.22
CA LYS A 22 -10.77 11.64 -19.60
C LYS A 22 -11.54 10.43 -19.06
N ARG A 23 -10.96 9.24 -19.11
CA ARG A 23 -11.57 8.03 -18.52
C ARG A 23 -11.73 8.16 -17.00
N MET A 24 -10.73 8.70 -16.32
CA MET A 24 -10.77 8.90 -14.88
C MET A 24 -11.84 9.94 -14.49
N GLU A 25 -11.94 11.06 -15.21
CA GLU A 25 -12.99 12.05 -15.03
C GLU A 25 -14.39 11.44 -15.22
N THR A 26 -14.55 10.60 -16.25
CA THR A 26 -15.83 9.90 -16.51
C THR A 26 -16.19 8.96 -15.38
N LEU A 27 -15.21 8.19 -14.85
CA LEU A 27 -15.44 7.29 -13.70
C LEU A 27 -15.78 8.05 -12.43
N LEU A 28 -15.15 9.21 -12.21
CA LEU A 28 -15.46 10.08 -11.07
C LEU A 28 -16.89 10.63 -11.18
N ALA A 29 -17.29 11.13 -12.35
CA ALA A 29 -18.64 11.62 -12.59
C ALA A 29 -19.71 10.53 -12.36
N LEU A 30 -19.44 9.29 -12.80
CA LEU A 30 -20.30 8.14 -12.55
C LEU A 30 -20.35 7.75 -11.05
N SER A 31 -19.24 7.86 -10.32
CA SER A 31 -19.19 7.58 -8.88
C SER A 31 -19.94 8.62 -8.06
N GLU A 32 -19.91 9.89 -8.47
CA GLU A 32 -20.67 10.97 -7.85
C GLU A 32 -22.18 10.83 -8.09
N ALA A 33 -22.58 10.36 -9.27
CA ALA A 33 -23.98 10.08 -9.59
C ALA A 33 -24.58 8.95 -8.74
N ASN A 34 -23.75 7.99 -8.32
CA ASN A 34 -24.10 6.89 -7.42
C ASN A 34 -23.88 7.25 -5.94
N LYS A 35 -24.55 8.20 -5.40
CA LYS A 35 -24.56 8.81 -4.03
C LYS A 35 -24.07 7.95 -2.83
N GLN A 36 -23.31 6.89 -3.02
CA GLN A 36 -22.91 5.92 -1.99
C GLN A 36 -21.45 6.01 -1.52
N SER A 37 -20.64 6.89 -2.11
CA SER A 37 -19.23 7.08 -1.70
C SER A 37 -18.87 8.56 -1.70
N ARG A 38 -19.39 9.30 -0.74
CA ARG A 38 -18.96 10.68 -0.44
C ARG A 38 -17.64 10.71 0.33
N ASP A 39 -16.73 9.80 0.09
CA ASP A 39 -15.43 9.81 0.73
C ASP A 39 -14.39 10.38 -0.22
N SER A 40 -13.70 11.36 0.25
CA SER A 40 -12.40 12.01 -0.10
C SER A 40 -11.57 11.51 -1.30
N ILE A 41 -11.92 10.37 -1.90
CA ILE A 41 -11.21 9.74 -3.02
C ILE A 41 -11.36 10.58 -4.31
N GLY A 42 -12.54 11.14 -4.56
CA GLY A 42 -12.81 11.93 -5.76
C GLY A 42 -11.93 13.19 -5.84
N VAL A 43 -11.80 13.92 -4.74
CA VAL A 43 -10.99 15.15 -4.68
C VAL A 43 -9.49 14.85 -4.78
N ALA A 44 -9.04 13.73 -4.20
CA ALA A 44 -7.64 13.32 -4.28
C ALA A 44 -7.24 12.91 -5.71
N LEU A 45 -8.16 12.32 -6.49
CA LEU A 45 -7.91 11.90 -7.87
C LEU A 45 -7.89 13.06 -8.87
N MET A 46 -8.59 14.17 -8.60
CA MET A 46 -8.63 15.34 -9.50
C MET A 46 -7.28 16.05 -9.68
N ASN A 47 -6.34 15.85 -8.75
CA ASN A 47 -5.00 16.45 -8.80
C ASN A 47 -3.90 15.45 -9.21
N VAL A 48 -4.24 14.22 -9.55
CA VAL A 48 -3.26 13.21 -9.94
C VAL A 48 -2.90 13.39 -11.41
N LYS A 49 -1.73 13.96 -11.67
CA LYS A 49 -1.13 14.06 -13.02
C LYS A 49 -0.27 12.85 -13.37
N ASP A 50 0.10 12.08 -12.37
CA ASP A 50 0.99 10.95 -12.49
C ASP A 50 0.60 9.82 -11.52
N TYR A 51 1.02 8.61 -11.83
CA TYR A 51 0.79 7.45 -10.97
C TYR A 51 2.04 6.58 -10.88
N SER A 52 2.18 5.85 -9.78
CA SER A 52 3.29 4.93 -9.57
C SER A 52 2.98 3.58 -10.21
N VAL A 53 3.86 3.13 -11.08
CA VAL A 53 3.85 1.77 -11.63
C VAL A 53 4.75 0.89 -10.76
N GLY A 54 4.18 -0.13 -10.15
CA GLY A 54 4.93 -1.08 -9.31
C GLY A 54 5.81 -1.99 -10.19
N ILE A 55 7.10 -1.73 -10.21
CA ILE A 55 8.09 -2.48 -10.99
C ILE A 55 8.92 -3.42 -10.11
N ASP A 56 9.61 -4.36 -10.74
CA ASP A 56 10.65 -5.18 -10.14
C ASP A 56 11.93 -5.01 -10.96
N LEU A 57 12.63 -3.91 -10.72
CA LEU A 57 13.79 -3.54 -11.52
C LEU A 57 14.91 -4.59 -11.45
N GLU A 58 15.06 -5.28 -10.32
CA GLU A 58 16.06 -6.36 -10.18
C GLU A 58 15.76 -7.50 -11.16
N LYS A 59 14.50 -7.91 -11.28
CA LYS A 59 14.10 -8.96 -12.22
C LYS A 59 14.13 -8.50 -13.67
N ALA A 60 13.70 -7.27 -13.95
CA ALA A 60 13.75 -6.70 -15.27
C ALA A 60 15.20 -6.67 -15.83
N LEU A 61 16.15 -6.24 -14.99
CA LEU A 61 17.59 -6.24 -15.37
C LEU A 61 18.17 -7.65 -15.50
N ALA A 62 17.70 -8.62 -14.71
CA ALA A 62 18.16 -10.00 -14.79
C ALA A 62 17.61 -10.74 -16.03
N ASN A 63 16.38 -10.40 -16.46
CA ASN A 63 15.69 -11.06 -17.57
C ASN A 63 15.03 -10.02 -18.50
N PRO A 64 15.81 -9.34 -19.35
CA PRO A 64 15.28 -8.39 -20.32
C PRO A 64 14.25 -9.03 -21.26
N GLY A 65 13.15 -8.33 -21.54
CA GLY A 65 12.04 -8.81 -22.35
C GLY A 65 11.06 -9.73 -21.62
N SER A 66 11.23 -9.93 -20.32
CA SER A 66 10.27 -10.68 -19.49
C SER A 66 9.04 -9.83 -19.14
N ILE A 67 8.04 -10.44 -18.49
CA ILE A 67 6.84 -9.73 -18.01
C ILE A 67 7.16 -8.65 -16.94
N ASP A 68 8.29 -8.78 -16.26
CA ASP A 68 8.75 -7.80 -15.27
C ASP A 68 9.47 -6.60 -15.94
N ASP A 69 9.85 -6.72 -17.23
CA ASP A 69 10.50 -5.68 -18.02
C ASP A 69 9.46 -4.77 -18.66
N VAL A 70 9.07 -3.74 -17.92
CA VAL A 70 8.01 -2.80 -18.33
C VAL A 70 8.51 -1.89 -19.44
N VAL A 71 7.78 -1.83 -20.57
CA VAL A 71 8.07 -0.89 -21.66
C VAL A 71 7.91 0.55 -21.15
N LEU A 72 8.97 1.32 -21.29
CA LEU A 72 8.98 2.73 -20.90
C LEU A 72 8.19 3.58 -21.92
N ARG A 73 7.55 4.62 -21.43
CA ARG A 73 6.86 5.65 -22.22
C ARG A 73 7.60 6.97 -22.11
N ASP A 74 7.35 7.85 -23.06
CA ASP A 74 7.84 9.23 -22.96
C ASP A 74 7.30 9.91 -21.72
N GLY A 75 8.19 10.60 -20.98
CA GLY A 75 7.85 11.22 -19.69
C GLY A 75 7.87 10.30 -18.48
N ASP A 76 8.22 9.01 -18.63
CA ASP A 76 8.42 8.12 -17.48
C ASP A 76 9.66 8.52 -16.67
N GLU A 77 9.51 8.56 -15.34
CA GLU A 77 10.59 8.83 -14.39
C GLU A 77 10.91 7.58 -13.58
N LEU A 78 12.11 7.03 -13.74
CA LEU A 78 12.61 5.93 -12.92
C LEU A 78 13.33 6.48 -11.70
N TYR A 79 12.76 6.24 -10.52
CA TYR A 79 13.35 6.61 -9.23
C TYR A 79 13.96 5.39 -8.54
N ILE A 80 15.25 5.47 -8.20
CA ILE A 80 15.96 4.44 -7.44
C ILE A 80 16.32 5.05 -6.07
N PRO A 81 15.64 4.67 -4.98
CA PRO A 81 15.87 5.23 -3.66
C PRO A 81 17.17 4.72 -3.04
N GLN A 82 17.62 5.39 -2.00
CA GLN A 82 18.59 4.85 -1.06
C GLN A 82 17.91 3.82 -0.14
N MET A 83 18.68 2.83 0.32
CA MET A 83 18.19 1.83 1.26
C MET A 83 17.82 2.47 2.58
N GLN A 84 16.58 2.32 3.00
CA GLN A 84 16.12 2.78 4.31
C GLN A 84 16.19 1.63 5.31
N SER A 85 16.72 1.91 6.50
CA SER A 85 16.86 0.93 7.59
C SER A 85 15.63 0.85 8.51
N THR A 86 14.51 1.46 8.13
CA THR A 86 13.30 1.53 8.95
C THR A 86 12.08 1.01 8.22
N VAL A 87 11.06 0.61 8.97
CA VAL A 87 9.72 0.24 8.53
C VAL A 87 8.74 1.21 9.19
N LYS A 88 7.90 1.86 8.39
CA LYS A 88 6.89 2.79 8.89
C LYS A 88 5.62 2.03 9.27
N MET A 89 5.09 2.32 10.45
CA MET A 89 3.81 1.81 10.94
C MET A 89 2.77 2.93 10.95
N SER A 90 1.63 2.72 10.28
CA SER A 90 0.57 3.72 10.17
C SER A 90 -0.84 3.11 10.24
N GLY A 91 -1.85 3.98 10.29
CA GLY A 91 -3.25 3.60 10.37
C GLY A 91 -3.70 3.24 11.79
N ALA A 92 -4.52 2.21 11.92
CA ALA A 92 -5.19 1.85 13.18
C ALA A 92 -4.28 1.03 14.12
N VAL A 93 -3.11 1.56 14.46
CA VAL A 93 -2.19 1.08 15.50
C VAL A 93 -2.29 1.97 16.72
N THR A 94 -1.86 1.47 17.88
CA THR A 94 -1.89 2.24 19.13
C THR A 94 -0.94 3.44 19.06
N TYR A 95 0.26 3.24 18.51
CA TYR A 95 1.27 4.28 18.40
C TYR A 95 1.94 4.24 17.01
N PRO A 96 1.47 5.05 16.04
CA PRO A 96 2.12 5.16 14.73
C PRO A 96 3.55 5.65 14.87
N ASN A 97 4.51 4.88 14.35
CA ASN A 97 5.94 5.15 14.48
C ASN A 97 6.74 4.58 13.29
N SER A 98 8.05 4.75 13.32
CA SER A 98 8.97 4.04 12.45
C SER A 98 9.88 3.15 13.31
N VAL A 99 9.91 1.86 12.98
CA VAL A 99 10.70 0.86 13.67
C VAL A 99 11.94 0.50 12.86
N THR A 100 13.06 0.19 13.53
CA THR A 100 14.28 -0.24 12.84
C THR A 100 14.06 -1.61 12.20
N TYR A 101 14.38 -1.73 10.91
CA TYR A 101 14.31 -2.99 10.20
C TYR A 101 15.42 -3.95 10.65
N THR A 102 15.05 -5.16 10.97
CA THR A 102 15.96 -6.29 11.17
C THR A 102 15.63 -7.41 10.19
N LYS A 103 16.65 -8.05 9.64
CA LYS A 103 16.45 -9.15 8.67
C LYS A 103 15.59 -10.25 9.27
N GLY A 104 14.50 -10.59 8.59
CA GLY A 104 13.59 -11.64 9.01
C GLY A 104 12.45 -11.19 9.94
N MET A 105 12.38 -9.90 10.32
CA MET A 105 11.27 -9.42 11.13
C MET A 105 9.93 -9.58 10.39
N SER A 106 8.90 -9.86 11.16
CA SER A 106 7.53 -10.05 10.68
C SER A 106 6.68 -8.79 10.87
N VAL A 107 5.51 -8.76 10.21
CA VAL A 107 4.48 -7.72 10.44
C VAL A 107 4.06 -7.68 11.92
N MET A 108 4.03 -8.82 12.59
CA MET A 108 3.65 -8.89 14.00
C MET A 108 4.71 -8.30 14.93
N ASP A 109 6.00 -8.44 14.59
CA ASP A 109 7.09 -7.81 15.34
C ASP A 109 7.02 -6.28 15.22
N CYS A 110 6.78 -5.77 14.00
CA CYS A 110 6.57 -4.34 13.77
C CYS A 110 5.36 -3.83 14.54
N LEU A 111 4.25 -4.57 14.48
CA LEU A 111 3.01 -4.22 15.16
C LEU A 111 3.20 -4.17 16.69
N SER A 112 3.93 -5.13 17.25
CA SER A 112 4.26 -5.15 18.68
C SER A 112 5.01 -3.89 19.10
N GLN A 113 5.98 -3.43 18.29
CA GLN A 113 6.72 -2.19 18.53
C GLN A 113 5.87 -0.91 18.34
N ALA A 114 4.75 -1.01 17.63
CA ALA A 114 3.75 0.07 17.50
C ALA A 114 2.63 -0.01 18.57
N GLY A 115 2.81 -0.81 19.62
CA GLY A 115 1.84 -0.98 20.71
C GLY A 115 0.61 -1.81 20.34
N GLY A 116 0.65 -2.53 19.21
CA GLY A 116 -0.45 -3.38 18.76
C GLY A 116 -1.55 -2.65 17.99
N TYR A 117 -2.65 -3.34 17.79
CA TYR A 117 -3.85 -2.81 17.16
C TYR A 117 -4.63 -1.92 18.13
N ASN A 118 -5.15 -0.80 17.66
CA ASN A 118 -6.15 -0.05 18.43
C ASN A 118 -7.57 -0.64 18.27
N ASP A 119 -8.56 -0.09 18.99
CA ASP A 119 -9.93 -0.62 19.05
C ASP A 119 -10.68 -0.61 17.72
N ILE A 120 -10.33 0.31 16.83
CA ILE A 120 -10.96 0.46 15.51
C ILE A 120 -10.24 -0.32 14.42
N ALA A 121 -9.18 -1.05 14.76
CA ALA A 121 -8.34 -1.74 13.77
C ALA A 121 -9.06 -2.90 13.09
N ARG A 122 -8.99 -2.94 11.78
CA ARG A 122 -9.22 -4.15 10.99
C ARG A 122 -7.91 -4.95 10.94
N LYS A 123 -7.89 -6.11 11.59
CA LYS A 123 -6.69 -6.95 11.81
C LYS A 123 -6.20 -7.64 10.51
N TYR A 124 -6.09 -6.90 9.42
CA TYR A 124 -5.57 -7.30 8.11
C TYR A 124 -4.60 -6.22 7.58
N PRO A 125 -3.39 -6.13 8.15
CA PRO A 125 -2.39 -5.18 7.69
C PRO A 125 -2.08 -5.30 6.21
N ILE A 126 -1.75 -4.17 5.60
CA ILE A 126 -1.32 -4.04 4.22
C ILE A 126 0.13 -3.58 4.26
N VAL A 127 0.98 -4.15 3.42
CA VAL A 127 2.37 -3.72 3.26
C VAL A 127 2.52 -3.01 1.92
N ILE A 128 3.00 -1.78 1.96
CA ILE A 128 3.33 -0.96 0.80
C ILE A 128 4.85 -0.94 0.70
N TYR A 129 5.39 -1.52 -0.37
CA TYR A 129 6.83 -1.55 -0.61
C TYR A 129 7.32 -0.26 -1.27
N MET A 130 8.61 0.04 -1.14
CA MET A 130 9.22 1.24 -1.74
C MET A 130 9.03 1.31 -3.27
N ASN A 131 8.93 0.16 -3.94
CA ASN A 131 8.67 0.08 -5.37
C ASN A 131 7.20 0.28 -5.79
N GLY A 132 6.33 0.72 -4.86
CA GLY A 132 4.91 0.94 -5.12
C GLY A 132 4.04 -0.32 -5.13
N LYS A 133 4.61 -1.52 -5.03
CA LYS A 133 3.83 -2.76 -4.90
C LYS A 133 3.13 -2.83 -3.55
N VAL A 134 1.92 -3.38 -3.55
CA VAL A 134 1.10 -3.54 -2.36
C VAL A 134 0.81 -5.01 -2.12
N ALA A 135 1.05 -5.47 -0.91
CA ALA A 135 0.72 -6.82 -0.49
C ALA A 135 -0.23 -6.82 0.70
N THR A 136 -1.26 -7.64 0.64
CA THR A 136 -2.29 -7.73 1.67
C THR A 136 -2.16 -9.00 2.49
N THR A 137 -2.57 -8.95 3.76
CA THR A 137 -2.71 -10.13 4.59
C THR A 137 -3.79 -11.04 4.04
N LYS A 138 -3.47 -12.30 3.79
CA LYS A 138 -4.40 -13.32 3.26
C LYS A 138 -4.85 -14.26 4.38
N ARG A 139 -6.14 -14.67 4.33
CA ARG A 139 -6.65 -15.73 5.18
C ARG A 139 -6.35 -17.07 4.51
N THR A 140 -5.60 -17.94 5.17
CA THR A 140 -5.20 -19.24 4.59
C THR A 140 -6.12 -20.37 5.06
N ALA A 141 -6.68 -20.29 6.27
CA ALA A 141 -7.68 -21.19 6.82
C ALA A 141 -8.56 -20.42 7.81
N ILE A 142 -9.52 -21.10 8.46
CA ILE A 142 -10.48 -20.45 9.36
C ILE A 142 -9.78 -19.59 10.42
N PHE A 143 -8.62 -20.00 10.92
CA PHE A 143 -7.89 -19.31 12.01
C PHE A 143 -6.51 -18.79 11.62
N PHE A 144 -5.98 -19.12 10.41
CA PHE A 144 -4.62 -18.75 10.04
C PHE A 144 -4.60 -17.58 9.06
N LYS A 145 -3.71 -16.62 9.35
CA LYS A 145 -3.39 -15.49 8.49
C LYS A 145 -1.97 -15.62 7.96
N ARG A 146 -1.80 -15.37 6.67
CA ARG A 146 -0.49 -15.24 6.05
C ARG A 146 -0.22 -13.75 5.84
N TYR A 147 0.73 -13.24 6.60
CA TYR A 147 1.18 -11.87 6.50
C TYR A 147 2.16 -11.71 5.34
N PRO A 148 2.18 -10.53 4.69
CA PRO A 148 3.20 -10.20 3.70
C PRO A 148 4.59 -10.18 4.33
N LYS A 149 5.63 -10.33 3.50
CA LYS A 149 7.02 -10.19 3.92
C LYS A 149 7.31 -8.72 4.21
N VAL A 150 8.03 -8.46 5.29
CA VAL A 150 8.53 -7.11 5.62
C VAL A 150 9.87 -6.90 4.92
N GLU A 151 10.04 -5.75 4.29
CA GLU A 151 11.26 -5.34 3.61
C GLU A 151 11.69 -3.96 4.11
N PRO A 152 12.99 -3.62 4.03
CA PRO A 152 13.47 -2.32 4.46
C PRO A 152 12.79 -1.19 3.68
N GLY A 153 12.41 -0.12 4.38
CA GLY A 153 11.74 1.03 3.81
C GLY A 153 10.24 0.84 3.49
N CYS A 154 9.66 -0.32 3.76
CA CYS A 154 8.22 -0.51 3.53
C CYS A 154 7.37 0.24 4.56
N GLU A 155 6.11 0.51 4.21
CA GLU A 155 5.08 1.00 5.11
C GLU A 155 4.07 -0.11 5.39
N ILE A 156 3.78 -0.36 6.67
CA ILE A 156 2.73 -1.27 7.11
C ILE A 156 1.54 -0.42 7.56
N VAL A 157 0.45 -0.53 6.81
CA VAL A 157 -0.79 0.20 7.07
C VAL A 157 -1.81 -0.75 7.70
N VAL A 158 -2.32 -0.39 8.86
CA VAL A 158 -3.43 -1.11 9.50
C VAL A 158 -4.73 -0.38 9.17
N PRO A 159 -5.64 -0.99 8.38
CA PRO A 159 -6.90 -0.35 8.03
C PRO A 159 -7.84 -0.26 9.23
N THR A 160 -8.80 0.66 9.17
CA THR A 160 -9.90 0.76 10.15
C THR A 160 -11.05 -0.19 9.78
N LYS A 161 -11.83 -0.62 10.77
CA LYS A 161 -13.12 -1.28 10.55
C LYS A 161 -14.09 -0.32 9.86
N THR A 162 -14.88 -0.84 8.93
CA THR A 162 -15.96 -0.06 8.30
C THR A 162 -17.06 0.27 9.34
N GLN A 163 -17.85 1.32 9.10
CA GLN A 163 -18.97 1.66 9.99
C GLN A 163 -19.97 0.51 10.16
N ARG A 164 -20.16 -0.32 9.13
CA ARG A 164 -21.05 -1.49 9.17
C ARG A 164 -20.52 -2.56 10.14
N GLU A 165 -19.20 -2.81 10.13
CA GLU A 165 -18.55 -3.76 11.06
C GLU A 165 -18.60 -3.27 12.52
N ARG A 166 -18.60 -1.96 12.74
CA ARG A 166 -18.74 -1.36 14.08
C ARG A 166 -20.15 -1.48 14.63
N ARG A 167 -21.16 -1.25 13.78
CA ARG A 167 -22.59 -1.33 14.18
C ARG A 167 -22.99 -2.74 14.60
N SER A 168 -22.54 -3.77 13.86
CA SER A 168 -22.87 -5.16 14.20
C SER A 168 -22.38 -5.57 15.58
N LEU A 169 -21.22 -5.07 16.03
CA LEU A 169 -20.70 -5.34 17.37
C LEU A 169 -21.51 -4.60 18.46
N ALA A 170 -21.93 -3.36 18.21
CA ALA A 170 -22.77 -2.60 19.13
C ALA A 170 -24.17 -3.21 19.28
N GLU A 171 -24.74 -3.71 18.18
CA GLU A 171 -26.03 -4.42 18.23
C GLU A 171 -25.93 -5.73 19.00
N ILE A 172 -24.86 -6.51 18.87
CA ILE A 172 -24.65 -7.76 19.63
C ILE A 172 -24.51 -7.47 21.13
N MET A 173 -23.83 -6.37 21.50
CA MET A 173 -23.67 -5.97 22.92
C MET A 173 -24.90 -5.36 23.52
N SER A 174 -25.88 -4.87 22.76
CA SER A 174 -27.12 -4.30 23.24
C SER A 174 -28.22 -5.34 23.52
N ILE A 175 -28.02 -6.61 23.16
CA ILE A 175 -28.96 -7.72 23.33
C ILE A 175 -28.64 -8.56 24.62
N SER A 176 -27.62 -8.17 25.39
CA SER A 176 -27.26 -8.79 26.68
C SER A 176 -27.76 -7.91 27.86
#